data_766b3c9e1dd2c3e3eaf39dd0515e89b3
#
_entry.id   766b3c9e1dd2c3e3eaf39dd0515e89b3
#
_cell.length_a   1.000
_cell.length_b   1.000
_cell.length_c   1.000
_cell.angle_alpha   90.00
_cell.angle_beta   90.00
_cell.angle_gamma   90.00
#
_symmetry.space_group_name_H-M   'P 1'
#
loop_
_entity.id
_entity.type
_entity.pdbx_description
1 polymer ?
#
loop_
_entity_poly.entity_id
_entity_poly.type
_entity_poly.pdbx_seq_one_letter_code
_entity_poly.pdbx_strand_id
1 'polypeptide(L)'
;MDEFDLLFTTYRGGERRAASEMARFLRDLGDESADIEITEFPGLLLARTPADPFELVAHLRGIVEEEPWRIRSILRVIPVEVATDASVQSVVQSAKALAHKMKIEETYRVDVEKRGSSLSGRELIDAVASVIDRKVKLESPDWIVMVEIVGDRAGVSVLREGDVFSSVKAKRDRGNRADVDARPADSSQQGGL
;
A
#
# COMPACT_ATOMS: atom_id res chain seq x y z
N MET A 1 -15.80 -2.43 -11.37
CA MET A 1 -14.96 -1.20 -11.51
C MET A 1 -13.73 -1.55 -12.31
N ASP A 2 -13.57 -0.98 -13.50
CA ASP A 2 -12.43 -1.30 -14.40
C ASP A 2 -11.20 -0.43 -14.11
N GLU A 3 -11.42 0.78 -13.61
CA GLU A 3 -10.39 1.70 -13.15
C GLU A 3 -10.49 1.89 -11.64
N PHE A 4 -9.36 1.82 -10.95
CA PHE A 4 -9.26 2.06 -9.51
C PHE A 4 -7.88 2.62 -9.16
N ASP A 5 -7.85 3.51 -8.16
CA ASP A 5 -6.68 4.24 -7.70
C ASP A 5 -6.17 3.71 -6.34
N LEU A 6 -7.02 2.92 -5.69
CA LEU A 6 -6.74 2.34 -4.38
C LEU A 6 -7.21 0.89 -4.31
N LEU A 7 -6.37 0.06 -3.72
CA LEU A 7 -6.75 -1.24 -3.19
C LEU A 7 -6.60 -1.22 -1.67
N PHE A 8 -7.63 -1.64 -0.95
CA PHE A 8 -7.52 -1.69 0.51
C PHE A 8 -8.19 -2.93 1.10
N THR A 9 -7.72 -3.31 2.28
CA THR A 9 -8.13 -4.55 2.92
C THR A 9 -8.72 -4.31 4.29
N THR A 10 -9.57 -5.25 4.69
CA THR A 10 -10.21 -5.30 6.00
C THR A 10 -10.31 -6.75 6.49
N TYR A 11 -10.84 -6.95 7.68
CA TYR A 11 -11.24 -8.27 8.15
C TYR A 11 -12.43 -8.80 7.35
N ARG A 12 -12.48 -10.10 7.14
CA ARG A 12 -13.62 -10.75 6.51
C ARG A 12 -14.92 -10.38 7.26
N GLY A 13 -15.92 -9.89 6.52
CA GLY A 13 -17.19 -9.39 7.07
C GLY A 13 -17.11 -7.93 7.57
N GLY A 14 -15.97 -7.27 7.45
CA GLY A 14 -15.77 -5.87 7.79
C GLY A 14 -15.91 -4.90 6.61
N GLU A 15 -16.18 -5.40 5.41
CA GLU A 15 -16.09 -4.67 4.14
C GLU A 15 -16.94 -3.39 4.12
N ARG A 16 -18.19 -3.46 4.58
CA ARG A 16 -19.08 -2.28 4.64
C ARG A 16 -18.59 -1.21 5.61
N ARG A 17 -18.01 -1.63 6.74
CA ARG A 17 -17.42 -0.69 7.71
C ARG A 17 -16.16 -0.05 7.14
N ALA A 18 -15.31 -0.82 6.49
CA ALA A 18 -14.10 -0.33 5.85
C ALA A 18 -14.43 0.64 4.70
N ALA A 19 -15.45 0.35 3.89
CA ALA A 19 -15.94 1.25 2.85
C ALA A 19 -16.40 2.59 3.43
N SER A 20 -17.23 2.56 4.50
CA SER A 20 -17.69 3.78 5.16
C SER A 20 -16.55 4.57 5.83
N GLU A 21 -15.56 3.86 6.38
CA GLU A 21 -14.39 4.45 7.00
C GLU A 21 -13.49 5.13 5.95
N MET A 22 -13.25 4.46 4.81
CA MET A 22 -12.49 5.00 3.68
C MET A 22 -13.17 6.23 3.08
N ALA A 23 -14.47 6.17 2.82
CA ALA A 23 -15.23 7.30 2.30
C ALA A 23 -15.15 8.54 3.21
N ARG A 24 -15.06 8.35 4.52
CA ARG A 24 -14.84 9.46 5.46
C ARG A 24 -13.45 10.06 5.31
N PHE A 25 -12.41 9.25 5.22
CA PHE A 25 -11.04 9.75 5.07
C PHE A 25 -10.81 10.44 3.72
N LEU A 26 -11.47 9.97 2.65
CA LEU A 26 -11.45 10.65 1.36
C LEU A 26 -12.15 12.01 1.43
N ARG A 27 -13.27 12.11 2.16
CA ARG A 27 -13.92 13.41 2.41
C ARG A 27 -13.05 14.37 3.23
N ASP A 28 -12.26 13.86 4.19
CA ASP A 28 -11.29 14.69 4.93
C ASP A 28 -10.27 15.34 3.97
N LEU A 29 -10.03 14.72 2.79
CA LEU A 29 -9.19 15.24 1.70
C LEU A 29 -9.99 16.01 0.61
N GLY A 30 -11.27 16.28 0.85
CA GLY A 30 -12.12 17.04 -0.07
C GLY A 30 -12.76 16.20 -1.18
N ASP A 31 -12.65 14.88 -1.17
CA ASP A 31 -13.30 14.01 -2.14
C ASP A 31 -14.65 13.50 -1.62
N GLU A 32 -15.72 14.05 -2.19
CA GLU A 32 -17.11 13.61 -1.95
C GLU A 32 -17.62 12.63 -3.01
N SER A 33 -16.81 12.37 -4.04
CA SER A 33 -17.20 11.63 -5.25
C SER A 33 -16.62 10.23 -5.38
N ALA A 34 -15.79 9.80 -4.41
CA ALA A 34 -15.14 8.50 -4.45
C ALA A 34 -16.14 7.36 -4.63
N ASP A 35 -15.85 6.49 -5.60
CA ASP A 35 -16.56 5.25 -5.82
C ASP A 35 -15.82 4.10 -5.15
N ILE A 36 -16.53 3.32 -4.31
CA ILE A 36 -15.95 2.23 -3.54
C ILE A 36 -16.67 0.92 -3.85
N GLU A 37 -15.94 -0.02 -4.41
CA GLU A 37 -16.40 -1.37 -4.70
C GLU A 37 -15.99 -2.35 -3.60
N ILE A 38 -16.98 -3.05 -3.02
CA ILE A 38 -16.72 -4.27 -2.24
C ILE A 38 -16.60 -5.42 -3.24
N THR A 39 -15.41 -5.99 -3.38
CA THR A 39 -15.18 -7.06 -4.34
C THR A 39 -15.82 -8.39 -3.89
N GLU A 40 -15.86 -9.38 -4.79
CA GLU A 40 -16.24 -10.75 -4.44
C GLU A 40 -15.23 -11.46 -3.51
N PHE A 41 -14.01 -10.92 -3.38
CA PHE A 41 -12.96 -11.48 -2.53
C PHE A 41 -13.08 -10.94 -1.10
N PRO A 42 -13.31 -11.83 -0.11
CA PRO A 42 -13.54 -11.40 1.27
C PRO A 42 -12.40 -10.53 1.82
N GLY A 43 -12.76 -9.42 2.42
CA GLY A 43 -11.83 -8.47 3.02
C GLY A 43 -11.10 -7.58 2.02
N LEU A 44 -11.49 -7.56 0.74
CA LEU A 44 -10.86 -6.74 -0.30
C LEU A 44 -11.84 -5.75 -0.90
N LEU A 45 -11.39 -4.49 -1.00
CA LEU A 45 -12.12 -3.40 -1.60
C LEU A 45 -11.23 -2.64 -2.57
N LEU A 46 -11.87 -2.05 -3.58
CA LEU A 46 -11.24 -1.14 -4.53
C LEU A 46 -11.89 0.24 -4.37
N ALA A 47 -11.16 1.30 -4.67
CA ALA A 47 -11.73 2.63 -4.77
C ALA A 47 -11.17 3.38 -5.96
N ARG A 48 -12.06 4.18 -6.59
CA ARG A 48 -11.71 5.20 -7.56
C ARG A 48 -11.93 6.57 -6.91
N THR A 49 -10.94 7.44 -7.00
CA THR A 49 -10.95 8.73 -6.31
C THR A 49 -10.15 9.77 -7.10
N PRO A 50 -10.62 11.03 -7.22
CA PRO A 50 -9.80 12.13 -7.72
C PRO A 50 -8.74 12.62 -6.72
N ALA A 51 -8.83 12.21 -5.43
CA ALA A 51 -7.80 12.54 -4.45
C ALA A 51 -6.52 11.76 -4.73
N ASP A 52 -5.36 12.35 -4.41
CA ASP A 52 -4.08 11.67 -4.55
C ASP A 52 -4.00 10.48 -3.57
N PRO A 53 -3.85 9.23 -4.06
CA PRO A 53 -3.74 8.05 -3.22
C PRO A 53 -2.55 8.08 -2.26
N PHE A 54 -1.47 8.77 -2.61
CA PHE A 54 -0.30 8.92 -1.75
C PHE A 54 -0.54 9.93 -0.62
N GLU A 55 -1.27 11.02 -0.90
CA GLU A 55 -1.71 11.95 0.14
C GLU A 55 -2.66 11.27 1.12
N LEU A 56 -3.54 10.38 0.65
CA LEU A 56 -4.38 9.58 1.54
C LEU A 56 -3.54 8.71 2.48
N VAL A 57 -2.51 8.04 1.98
CA VAL A 57 -1.62 7.22 2.82
C VAL A 57 -0.91 8.08 3.87
N ALA A 58 -0.43 9.26 3.49
CA ALA A 58 0.20 10.21 4.43
C ALA A 58 -0.82 10.69 5.48
N HIS A 59 -2.04 11.02 5.07
CA HIS A 59 -3.14 11.42 5.96
C HIS A 59 -3.47 10.31 6.98
N LEU A 60 -3.62 9.06 6.53
CA LEU A 60 -3.89 7.92 7.41
C LEU A 60 -2.77 7.70 8.44
N ARG A 61 -1.51 7.94 8.07
CA ARG A 61 -0.38 7.89 9.00
C ARG A 61 -0.48 8.98 10.08
N GLY A 62 -0.81 10.21 9.68
CA GLY A 62 -1.06 11.31 10.61
C GLY A 62 -2.17 10.97 11.60
N ILE A 63 -3.28 10.40 11.13
CA ILE A 63 -4.37 9.95 12.00
C ILE A 63 -3.89 8.89 13.00
N VAL A 64 -3.04 7.94 12.61
CA VAL A 64 -2.51 6.94 13.56
C VAL A 64 -1.65 7.58 14.65
N GLU A 65 -0.88 8.63 14.32
CA GLU A 65 -0.06 9.33 15.32
C GLU A 65 -0.92 10.09 16.33
N GLU A 66 -1.94 10.80 15.86
CA GLU A 66 -2.76 11.69 16.69
C GLU A 66 -3.96 10.98 17.30
N GLU A 67 -4.73 10.26 16.48
CA GLU A 67 -6.02 9.67 16.82
C GLU A 67 -6.14 8.20 16.36
N PRO A 68 -5.30 7.27 16.85
CA PRO A 68 -5.22 5.89 16.35
C PRO A 68 -6.53 5.11 16.44
N TRP A 69 -7.45 5.54 17.28
CA TRP A 69 -8.80 4.94 17.44
C TRP A 69 -9.74 5.27 16.29
N ARG A 70 -9.42 6.24 15.41
CA ARG A 70 -10.23 6.56 14.23
C ARG A 70 -10.11 5.50 13.13
N ILE A 71 -8.99 4.74 13.07
CA ILE A 71 -8.79 3.66 12.11
C ILE A 71 -9.10 2.33 12.79
N ARG A 72 -10.22 1.72 12.42
CA ARG A 72 -10.76 0.50 13.06
C ARG A 72 -10.90 -0.67 12.14
N SER A 73 -11.31 -0.42 10.89
CA SER A 73 -11.67 -1.44 9.92
C SER A 73 -10.63 -1.59 8.80
N ILE A 74 -9.92 -0.53 8.47
CA ILE A 74 -8.89 -0.55 7.42
C ILE A 74 -7.61 -1.18 7.97
N LEU A 75 -7.13 -2.24 7.29
CA LEU A 75 -5.90 -2.93 7.64
C LEU A 75 -4.72 -2.48 6.78
N ARG A 76 -4.91 -2.40 5.47
CA ARG A 76 -3.87 -2.02 4.51
C ARG A 76 -4.47 -1.17 3.42
N VAL A 77 -3.72 -0.18 2.93
CA VAL A 77 -4.07 0.63 1.77
C VAL A 77 -2.88 0.69 0.84
N ILE A 78 -3.12 0.40 -0.42
CA ILE A 78 -2.12 0.36 -1.49
C ILE A 78 -2.57 1.35 -2.56
N PRO A 79 -1.79 2.41 -2.83
CA PRO A 79 -1.97 3.24 -4.01
C PRO A 79 -1.81 2.42 -5.28
N VAL A 80 -2.68 2.62 -6.25
CA VAL A 80 -2.61 2.01 -7.58
C VAL A 80 -2.39 3.12 -8.61
N GLU A 81 -1.29 3.03 -9.35
CA GLU A 81 -0.92 4.06 -10.34
C GLU A 81 -1.48 3.75 -11.72
N VAL A 82 -1.62 2.47 -12.05
CA VAL A 82 -2.22 2.01 -13.30
C VAL A 82 -3.13 0.83 -13.03
N ALA A 83 -4.41 0.98 -13.31
CA ALA A 83 -5.34 -0.14 -13.40
C ALA A 83 -5.38 -0.66 -14.84
N THR A 84 -5.34 -1.99 -15.02
CA THR A 84 -5.28 -2.63 -16.34
C THR A 84 -5.89 -4.04 -16.29
N ASP A 85 -5.96 -4.72 -17.43
CA ASP A 85 -6.38 -6.12 -17.50
C ASP A 85 -5.36 -7.03 -16.82
N ALA A 86 -5.84 -8.10 -16.18
CA ALA A 86 -5.01 -9.13 -15.57
C ALA A 86 -4.38 -10.05 -16.63
N SER A 87 -3.48 -9.49 -17.46
CA SER A 87 -2.66 -10.23 -18.40
C SER A 87 -1.17 -9.94 -18.18
N VAL A 88 -0.31 -10.90 -18.48
CA VAL A 88 1.14 -10.71 -18.39
C VAL A 88 1.58 -9.51 -19.23
N GLN A 89 1.04 -9.37 -20.43
CA GLN A 89 1.40 -8.29 -21.35
C GLN A 89 1.04 -6.92 -20.79
N SER A 90 -0.20 -6.73 -20.30
CA SER A 90 -0.68 -5.45 -19.78
C SER A 90 0.07 -5.04 -18.50
N VAL A 91 0.30 -6.01 -17.60
CA VAL A 91 1.09 -5.78 -16.37
C VAL A 91 2.52 -5.37 -16.68
N VAL A 92 3.19 -6.07 -17.60
CA VAL A 92 4.57 -5.76 -18.02
C VAL A 92 4.66 -4.38 -18.67
N GLN A 93 3.70 -4.02 -19.53
CA GLN A 93 3.65 -2.70 -20.16
C GLN A 93 3.48 -1.59 -19.14
N SER A 94 2.59 -1.77 -18.16
CA SER A 94 2.35 -0.81 -17.09
C SER A 94 3.58 -0.66 -16.19
N ALA A 95 4.19 -1.76 -15.77
CA ALA A 95 5.40 -1.75 -14.95
C ALA A 95 6.57 -1.05 -15.66
N LYS A 96 6.76 -1.34 -16.96
CA LYS A 96 7.78 -0.68 -17.78
C LYS A 96 7.54 0.83 -17.88
N ALA A 97 6.30 1.26 -18.08
CA ALA A 97 5.95 2.68 -18.15
C ALA A 97 6.24 3.41 -16.83
N LEU A 98 6.01 2.77 -15.67
CA LEU A 98 6.28 3.34 -14.35
C LEU A 98 7.76 3.28 -13.92
N ALA A 99 8.59 2.48 -14.61
CA ALA A 99 9.98 2.28 -14.24
C ALA A 99 10.85 3.56 -14.31
N HIS A 100 10.39 4.61 -15.01
CA HIS A 100 11.07 5.91 -15.07
C HIS A 100 11.20 6.59 -13.68
N LYS A 101 10.38 6.21 -12.71
CA LYS A 101 10.45 6.72 -11.32
C LYS A 101 11.74 6.30 -10.62
N MET A 102 12.33 5.18 -11.03
CA MET A 102 13.53 4.62 -10.44
C MET A 102 14.77 5.18 -11.13
N LYS A 103 15.73 5.71 -10.36
CA LYS A 103 17.05 6.08 -10.87
C LYS A 103 17.83 4.80 -11.25
N ILE A 104 18.87 4.97 -12.06
CA ILE A 104 19.65 3.84 -12.59
C ILE A 104 20.37 3.05 -11.48
N GLU A 105 20.80 3.73 -10.44
CA GLU A 105 21.52 3.16 -9.29
C GLU A 105 20.59 2.55 -8.23
N GLU A 106 19.29 2.85 -8.27
CA GLU A 106 18.32 2.34 -7.29
C GLU A 106 17.96 0.88 -7.55
N THR A 107 17.60 0.21 -6.48
CA THR A 107 17.26 -1.22 -6.47
C THR A 107 15.76 -1.42 -6.34
N TYR A 108 15.26 -2.55 -6.83
CA TYR A 108 13.84 -2.88 -6.71
C TYR A 108 13.61 -4.37 -6.46
N ARG A 109 12.41 -4.70 -6.01
CA ARG A 109 11.82 -6.03 -6.08
C ARG A 109 10.44 -5.99 -6.71
N VAL A 110 9.96 -7.12 -7.17
CA VAL A 110 8.59 -7.28 -7.67
C VAL A 110 7.80 -8.07 -6.65
N ASP A 111 6.71 -7.51 -6.17
CA ASP A 111 5.75 -8.16 -5.28
C ASP A 111 4.44 -8.40 -6.04
N VAL A 112 4.00 -9.65 -6.11
CA VAL A 112 2.76 -10.05 -6.79
C VAL A 112 1.80 -10.68 -5.79
N GLU A 113 0.67 -10.04 -5.62
CA GLU A 113 -0.48 -10.59 -4.88
C GLU A 113 -1.59 -10.90 -5.86
N LYS A 114 -2.28 -12.03 -5.69
CA LYS A 114 -3.35 -12.41 -6.62
C LYS A 114 -4.54 -13.05 -5.92
N ARG A 115 -5.71 -12.70 -6.42
CA ARG A 115 -7.00 -13.25 -5.98
C ARG A 115 -7.87 -13.56 -7.18
N GLY A 116 -8.38 -14.79 -7.26
CA GLY A 116 -9.28 -15.21 -8.34
C GLY A 116 -8.64 -15.30 -9.73
N SER A 117 -7.33 -15.50 -9.81
CA SER A 117 -6.60 -15.56 -11.09
C SER A 117 -5.76 -16.83 -11.20
N SER A 118 -5.73 -17.41 -12.40
CA SER A 118 -4.89 -18.55 -12.76
C SER A 118 -3.47 -18.14 -13.19
N LEU A 119 -3.18 -16.86 -13.36
CA LEU A 119 -1.86 -16.37 -13.73
C LEU A 119 -0.79 -16.86 -12.74
N SER A 120 0.37 -17.24 -13.26
CA SER A 120 1.51 -17.61 -12.43
C SER A 120 2.17 -16.36 -11.84
N GLY A 121 2.22 -16.26 -10.50
CA GLY A 121 2.93 -15.15 -9.85
C GLY A 121 4.41 -15.11 -10.21
N ARG A 122 5.06 -16.28 -10.34
CA ARG A 122 6.46 -16.36 -10.74
C ARG A 122 6.67 -15.87 -12.18
N GLU A 123 5.81 -16.29 -13.10
CA GLU A 123 5.87 -15.82 -14.50
C GLU A 123 5.71 -14.30 -14.59
N LEU A 124 4.79 -13.72 -13.81
CA LEU A 124 4.62 -12.27 -13.73
C LEU A 124 5.87 -11.57 -13.17
N ILE A 125 6.47 -12.10 -12.10
CA ILE A 125 7.70 -11.55 -11.53
C ILE A 125 8.84 -11.60 -12.56
N ASP A 126 9.06 -12.73 -13.20
CA ASP A 126 10.12 -12.91 -14.18
C ASP A 126 9.90 -12.00 -15.41
N ALA A 127 8.65 -11.90 -15.89
CA ALA A 127 8.31 -11.06 -17.03
C ALA A 127 8.48 -9.55 -16.72
N VAL A 128 8.05 -9.08 -15.55
CA VAL A 128 8.25 -7.69 -15.13
C VAL A 128 9.74 -7.40 -14.94
N ALA A 129 10.48 -8.30 -14.29
CA ALA A 129 11.92 -8.11 -14.10
C ALA A 129 12.70 -8.07 -15.41
N SER A 130 12.25 -8.77 -16.45
CA SER A 130 12.91 -8.79 -17.77
C SER A 130 12.89 -7.45 -18.51
N VAL A 131 11.96 -6.55 -18.17
CA VAL A 131 11.78 -5.25 -18.86
C VAL A 131 12.26 -4.05 -18.07
N ILE A 132 12.65 -4.22 -16.80
CA ILE A 132 13.13 -3.17 -15.93
C ILE A 132 14.65 -3.27 -15.78
N ASP A 133 15.38 -2.38 -16.45
CA ASP A 133 16.86 -2.34 -16.41
C ASP A 133 17.33 -1.63 -15.11
N ARG A 134 17.11 -2.29 -13.98
CA ARG A 134 17.58 -1.88 -12.64
C ARG A 134 18.00 -3.12 -11.86
N LYS A 135 18.76 -2.92 -10.79
CA LYS A 135 19.24 -4.02 -9.95
C LYS A 135 18.12 -4.58 -9.06
N VAL A 136 17.85 -5.87 -9.16
CA VAL A 136 16.93 -6.57 -8.25
C VAL A 136 17.60 -6.77 -6.89
N LYS A 137 16.86 -6.44 -5.81
CA LYS A 137 17.26 -6.65 -4.42
C LYS A 137 16.03 -7.04 -3.61
N LEU A 138 16.02 -8.26 -3.09
CA LEU A 138 14.85 -8.81 -2.41
C LEU A 138 14.65 -8.23 -1.00
N GLU A 139 15.75 -7.97 -0.28
CA GLU A 139 15.72 -7.43 1.07
C GLU A 139 16.02 -5.94 1.06
N SER A 140 15.15 -5.13 1.66
CA SER A 140 15.29 -3.68 1.75
C SER A 140 15.65 -3.01 0.40
N PRO A 141 14.86 -3.22 -0.66
CA PRO A 141 15.04 -2.50 -1.91
C PRO A 141 14.67 -1.02 -1.75
N ASP A 142 15.11 -0.18 -2.68
CA ASP A 142 14.68 1.22 -2.74
C ASP A 142 13.23 1.35 -3.21
N TRP A 143 12.78 0.43 -4.11
CA TRP A 143 11.46 0.42 -4.72
C TRP A 143 10.82 -0.97 -4.73
N ILE A 144 9.49 -0.97 -4.75
CA ILE A 144 8.66 -2.17 -4.91
C ILE A 144 7.79 -1.96 -6.15
N VAL A 145 7.96 -2.83 -7.14
CA VAL A 145 6.98 -2.95 -8.22
C VAL A 145 5.88 -3.85 -7.72
N MET A 146 4.77 -3.22 -7.31
CA MET A 146 3.61 -3.90 -6.73
C MET A 146 2.63 -4.26 -7.83
N VAL A 147 2.24 -5.53 -7.89
CA VAL A 147 1.22 -6.05 -8.81
C VAL A 147 0.12 -6.73 -8.00
N GLU A 148 -1.06 -6.15 -8.02
CA GLU A 148 -2.24 -6.68 -7.34
C GLU A 148 -3.24 -7.19 -8.39
N ILE A 149 -3.41 -8.51 -8.49
CA ILE A 149 -4.38 -9.14 -9.39
C ILE A 149 -5.68 -9.41 -8.63
N VAL A 150 -6.78 -8.92 -9.17
CA VAL A 150 -8.13 -9.06 -8.60
C VAL A 150 -9.09 -9.54 -9.71
N GLY A 151 -9.28 -10.86 -9.79
CA GLY A 151 -10.04 -11.49 -10.88
C GLY A 151 -9.38 -11.27 -12.24
N ASP A 152 -10.05 -10.55 -13.10
CA ASP A 152 -9.62 -10.18 -14.46
C ASP A 152 -8.95 -8.79 -14.55
N ARG A 153 -8.79 -8.11 -13.41
CA ARG A 153 -8.19 -6.77 -13.29
C ARG A 153 -6.82 -6.83 -12.60
N ALA A 154 -5.95 -5.87 -12.90
CA ALA A 154 -4.66 -5.71 -12.25
C ALA A 154 -4.42 -4.25 -11.86
N GLY A 155 -3.90 -4.04 -10.66
CA GLY A 155 -3.31 -2.78 -10.22
C GLY A 155 -1.79 -2.89 -10.26
N VAL A 156 -1.13 -1.92 -10.90
CA VAL A 156 0.35 -1.87 -10.99
C VAL A 156 0.84 -0.55 -10.44
N SER A 157 1.86 -0.61 -9.58
CA SER A 157 2.45 0.57 -8.96
C SER A 157 3.93 0.40 -8.72
N VAL A 158 4.67 1.51 -8.73
CA VAL A 158 6.08 1.57 -8.32
C VAL A 158 6.16 2.42 -7.06
N LEU A 159 6.33 1.75 -5.93
CA LEU A 159 6.15 2.29 -4.58
C LEU A 159 7.44 2.18 -3.77
N ARG A 160 7.60 3.08 -2.81
CA ARG A 160 8.51 2.86 -1.68
C ARG A 160 7.78 2.11 -0.57
N GLU A 161 8.51 1.49 0.34
CA GLU A 161 7.87 0.78 1.48
C GLU A 161 6.95 1.71 2.29
N GLY A 162 7.30 2.99 2.37
CA GLY A 162 6.50 4.03 3.04
C GLY A 162 5.19 4.39 2.33
N ASP A 163 5.02 4.08 1.07
CA ASP A 163 3.82 4.43 0.30
C ASP A 163 2.65 3.46 0.52
N VAL A 164 2.90 2.33 1.16
CA VAL A 164 1.85 1.38 1.56
C VAL A 164 1.48 1.62 3.02
N PHE A 165 0.19 1.87 3.29
CA PHE A 165 -0.31 1.98 4.65
C PHE A 165 -0.61 0.61 5.24
N SER A 166 -0.21 0.40 6.51
CA SER A 166 -0.63 -0.74 7.33
C SER A 166 -0.99 -0.24 8.72
N SER A 167 -2.27 -0.36 9.09
CA SER A 167 -2.74 0.09 10.40
C SER A 167 -2.08 -0.65 11.56
N VAL A 168 -1.80 -1.94 11.39
CA VAL A 168 -1.12 -2.77 12.39
C VAL A 168 0.32 -2.32 12.57
N LYS A 169 1.06 -2.13 11.48
CA LYS A 169 2.46 -1.65 11.52
C LYS A 169 2.52 -0.25 12.13
N ALA A 170 1.69 0.67 11.62
CA ALA A 170 1.69 2.07 12.07
C ALA A 170 1.37 2.20 13.58
N LYS A 171 0.37 1.48 14.09
CA LYS A 171 0.02 1.49 15.51
C LYS A 171 1.13 0.89 16.39
N ARG A 172 1.76 -0.20 15.93
CA ARG A 172 2.90 -0.80 16.64
C ARG A 172 4.08 0.17 16.71
N ASP A 173 4.44 0.78 15.59
CA ASP A 173 5.58 1.70 15.49
C ASP A 173 5.36 2.95 16.35
N ARG A 174 4.10 3.46 16.43
CA ARG A 174 3.70 4.51 17.37
C ARG A 174 3.88 4.09 18.83
N GLY A 175 3.41 2.89 19.19
CA GLY A 175 3.57 2.36 20.57
C GLY A 175 5.04 2.27 20.97
N ASN A 176 5.89 1.73 20.10
CA ASN A 176 7.32 1.61 20.38
C ASN A 176 8.02 2.97 20.59
N ARG A 177 7.61 4.02 19.84
CA ARG A 177 8.14 5.38 20.03
C ARG A 177 7.72 5.97 21.38
N ALA A 178 6.45 5.83 21.73
CA ALA A 178 5.94 6.31 23.03
C ALA A 178 6.66 5.66 24.21
N ASP A 179 6.99 4.37 24.12
CA ASP A 179 7.74 3.64 25.16
C ASP A 179 9.21 4.09 25.27
N VAL A 180 9.83 4.50 24.15
CA VAL A 180 11.20 5.04 24.15
C VAL A 180 11.24 6.43 24.79
N ASP A 181 10.29 7.28 24.45
CA ASP A 181 10.20 8.66 24.99
C ASP A 181 9.83 8.67 26.49
N ALA A 182 9.14 7.63 26.96
CA ALA A 182 8.74 7.50 28.36
C ALA A 182 9.83 6.93 29.27
N ARG A 183 10.97 6.46 28.73
CA ARG A 183 12.10 5.97 29.54
C ARG A 183 12.83 7.15 30.17
N PRO A 184 12.92 7.28 31.52
CA PRO A 184 13.72 8.31 32.16
C PRO A 184 15.19 8.13 31.76
N ALA A 185 15.86 9.24 31.44
CA ALA A 185 17.30 9.25 31.25
C ALA A 185 17.94 8.68 32.52
N ASP A 186 18.65 7.55 32.33
CA ASP A 186 19.35 6.87 33.43
C ASP A 186 20.34 7.83 34.08
N SER A 187 20.02 8.29 35.28
CA SER A 187 20.85 9.17 36.10
C SER A 187 21.94 8.35 36.82
N SER A 188 22.82 7.72 36.03
CA SER A 188 24.04 7.09 36.53
C SER A 188 25.22 8.06 36.46
N GLN A 189 25.16 9.11 37.29
CA GLN A 189 26.36 9.81 37.79
C GLN A 189 26.14 10.17 39.25
N GLN A 190 26.40 9.25 40.13
CA GLN A 190 26.79 9.55 41.50
C GLN A 190 27.78 8.49 41.99
N GLY A 191 28.95 9.00 42.34
CA GLY A 191 29.76 8.46 43.38
C GLY A 191 31.19 8.10 43.05
N GLY A 192 32.00 9.10 42.94
CA GLY A 192 33.45 8.96 43.15
C GLY A 192 33.86 9.92 44.28
N LEU A 193 34.11 9.38 45.42
CA LEU A 193 35.01 9.92 46.44
C LEU A 193 36.15 8.93 46.61
#